data_2101884838242285b51a8eea9ed8a198
#
_entry.id   2101884838242285b51a8eea9ed8a198
#
_cell.length_a   1.000
_cell.length_b   1.000
_cell.length_c   1.000
_cell.angle_alpha   90.00
_cell.angle_beta   90.00
_cell.angle_gamma   90.00
#
_symmetry.space_group_name_H-M   'P 1'
#
loop_
_entity.id
_entity.type
_entity.pdbx_description
1 polymer ?
#
loop_
_entity_poly.entity_id
_entity_poly.type
_entity_poly.pdbx_seq_one_letter_code
_entity_poly.pdbx_strand_id
1 'polypeptide(L)'
;MKMTKKCKRLVVLLACAAIGCVLSGCGSKESITQAMTKISELNYQEALELFETAEEAGENEKLIARGRGIAYMGMTRYDEAEEWFLKALDCSDGIVEDMDYDINLYLAAVYTKQEKYAKAEEIYDAILALEPKEDSVKFLRGIARLKLNKYEEAKADMDQVIAKNPKNYEQIIEIYEAMEAAGHKDGGQGYLTEALQNYEDQMSDYTKGRMYFYMGEYQKAYVALDNAKKEGGVEAYLYLGMAYEATGDYNYASSVYNSYLAKEGDDARIYNQLGLCEMKKGEYTTALNAFQSGLKIEGNTMMQSLLYNEIAAYEYLGDFEQAKVLMNKYLSKYPDDEKAQREAGFLSTR
;
A
#
# COMPACT_ATOMS: atom_id res chain seq x y z
N MET A 1 14.42 14.03 -16.04
CA MET A 1 13.53 14.82 -15.14
C MET A 1 13.11 13.88 -14.03
N LYS A 2 13.54 14.14 -12.80
CA LYS A 2 13.46 13.21 -11.66
C LYS A 2 12.02 13.01 -11.23
N MET A 3 11.45 11.82 -11.46
CA MET A 3 10.22 11.40 -10.79
C MET A 3 10.59 10.54 -9.59
N THR A 4 10.48 11.17 -8.45
CA THR A 4 10.87 10.66 -7.13
C THR A 4 9.73 9.91 -6.45
N LYS A 5 10.05 8.75 -5.84
CA LYS A 5 9.50 8.17 -4.58
C LYS A 5 7.97 8.23 -4.27
N LYS A 6 7.04 8.33 -5.22
CA LYS A 6 5.62 8.58 -4.94
C LYS A 6 4.66 7.40 -5.22
N CYS A 7 5.07 6.32 -5.86
CA CYS A 7 4.13 5.24 -6.23
C CYS A 7 3.82 4.20 -5.14
N LYS A 8 4.69 3.94 -4.18
CA LYS A 8 4.38 3.01 -3.07
C LYS A 8 3.35 3.53 -2.06
N ARG A 9 2.84 4.75 -2.27
CA ARG A 9 1.78 5.37 -1.46
C ARG A 9 0.50 5.67 -2.25
N LEU A 10 0.37 5.19 -3.47
CA LEU A 10 -0.73 5.59 -4.35
C LEU A 10 -2.11 5.08 -3.91
N VAL A 11 -2.19 4.03 -3.12
CA VAL A 11 -3.46 3.60 -2.51
C VAL A 11 -3.83 4.44 -1.28
N VAL A 12 -2.87 5.19 -0.71
CA VAL A 12 -3.09 6.05 0.48
C VAL A 12 -2.92 7.55 0.16
N LEU A 13 -2.33 7.94 -0.99
CA LEU A 13 -1.93 9.31 -1.30
C LEU A 13 -2.58 9.92 -2.55
N LEU A 14 -3.77 9.46 -2.96
CA LEU A 14 -4.63 10.29 -3.85
C LEU A 14 -5.18 11.54 -3.13
N ALA A 15 -4.84 11.74 -1.87
CA ALA A 15 -5.39 12.81 -1.04
C ALA A 15 -4.68 14.18 -1.13
N CYS A 16 -3.52 14.32 -1.78
CA CYS A 16 -2.74 15.56 -1.62
C CYS A 16 -2.38 16.32 -2.91
N ALA A 17 -2.91 15.96 -4.08
CA ALA A 17 -2.50 16.61 -5.33
C ALA A 17 -3.48 17.63 -5.92
N ALA A 18 -4.62 17.93 -5.26
CA ALA A 18 -5.58 18.91 -5.75
C ALA A 18 -5.60 20.22 -4.93
N ILE A 19 -4.42 20.70 -4.47
CA ILE A 19 -4.32 22.08 -3.94
C ILE A 19 -3.75 22.96 -5.05
N GLY A 20 -4.63 23.44 -5.90
CA GLY A 20 -4.29 24.48 -6.85
C GLY A 20 -5.49 24.92 -7.66
N CYS A 21 -5.97 26.12 -7.37
CA CYS A 21 -7.00 26.87 -8.05
C CYS A 21 -8.45 26.60 -7.62
N VAL A 22 -8.98 27.42 -6.72
CA VAL A 22 -10.07 28.34 -7.02
C VAL A 22 -10.13 29.42 -5.94
N LEU A 23 -9.61 30.59 -6.21
CA LEU A 23 -9.96 31.82 -5.51
C LEU A 23 -10.88 32.62 -6.45
N SER A 24 -12.19 32.52 -6.25
CA SER A 24 -13.13 33.58 -6.63
C SER A 24 -14.53 33.22 -6.14
N GLY A 25 -14.95 33.82 -5.05
CA GLY A 25 -16.32 33.74 -4.54
C GLY A 25 -16.37 34.20 -3.09
N CYS A 26 -16.76 35.45 -2.86
CA CYS A 26 -16.83 36.09 -1.57
C CYS A 26 -17.89 35.43 -0.67
N GLY A 27 -17.47 34.68 0.29
CA GLY A 27 -18.16 34.08 1.43
C GLY A 27 -17.16 33.27 2.17
N SER A 28 -17.04 33.39 3.49
CA SER A 28 -15.94 32.83 4.27
C SER A 28 -15.70 31.33 3.98
N LYS A 29 -14.64 31.03 3.24
CA LYS A 29 -14.12 29.66 3.04
C LYS A 29 -12.95 29.38 3.98
N GLU A 30 -12.84 30.14 5.06
CA GLU A 30 -11.65 30.13 5.90
C GLU A 30 -11.55 28.84 6.70
N SER A 31 -12.66 28.39 7.28
CA SER A 31 -12.70 27.16 8.10
C SER A 31 -12.50 25.92 7.27
N ILE A 32 -13.11 25.82 6.08
CA ILE A 32 -12.87 24.70 5.13
C ILE A 32 -11.40 24.66 4.72
N THR A 33 -10.79 25.80 4.40
CA THR A 33 -9.39 25.84 3.97
C THR A 33 -8.44 25.40 5.09
N GLN A 34 -8.69 25.83 6.33
CA GLN A 34 -7.95 25.40 7.50
C GLN A 34 -8.13 23.91 7.77
N ALA A 35 -9.37 23.39 7.67
CA ALA A 35 -9.66 21.97 7.83
C ALA A 35 -8.90 21.11 6.79
N MET A 36 -8.90 21.52 5.52
CA MET A 36 -8.13 20.83 4.46
C MET A 36 -6.62 20.88 4.71
N THR A 37 -6.12 21.95 5.30
CA THR A 37 -4.72 22.03 5.74
C THR A 37 -4.44 21.00 6.84
N LYS A 38 -5.34 20.87 7.84
CA LYS A 38 -5.23 19.86 8.90
C LYS A 38 -5.25 18.42 8.33
N ILE A 39 -6.07 18.15 7.32
CA ILE A 39 -6.02 16.86 6.61
C ILE A 39 -4.63 16.62 5.99
N SER A 40 -4.02 17.63 5.37
CA SER A 40 -2.68 17.50 4.78
C SER A 40 -1.58 17.26 5.83
N GLU A 41 -1.81 17.73 7.06
CA GLU A 41 -0.96 17.50 8.23
C GLU A 41 -1.27 16.17 8.95
N LEU A 42 -2.23 15.38 8.45
CA LEU A 42 -2.76 14.13 9.04
C LEU A 42 -3.46 14.34 10.40
N ASN A 43 -3.84 15.58 10.71
CA ASN A 43 -4.56 15.96 11.93
C ASN A 43 -6.07 15.89 11.69
N TYR A 44 -6.58 14.68 11.44
CA TYR A 44 -7.96 14.45 11.00
C TYR A 44 -9.01 14.90 12.04
N GLN A 45 -8.73 14.72 13.33
CA GLN A 45 -9.66 15.13 14.40
C GLN A 45 -9.85 16.65 14.43
N GLU A 46 -8.74 17.42 14.36
CA GLU A 46 -8.82 18.89 14.30
C GLU A 46 -9.51 19.35 13.00
N ALA A 47 -9.32 18.63 11.89
CA ALA A 47 -10.01 18.93 10.65
C ALA A 47 -11.54 18.76 10.79
N LEU A 48 -12.02 17.70 11.48
CA LEU A 48 -13.45 17.49 11.74
C LEU A 48 -14.06 18.62 12.56
N GLU A 49 -13.37 19.11 13.60
CA GLU A 49 -13.80 20.25 14.44
C GLU A 49 -13.91 21.55 13.61
N LEU A 50 -12.95 21.76 12.70
CA LEU A 50 -13.02 22.91 11.77
C LEU A 50 -14.15 22.79 10.74
N PHE A 51 -14.51 21.58 10.31
CA PHE A 51 -15.68 21.36 9.47
C PHE A 51 -16.99 21.60 10.23
N GLU A 52 -17.06 21.33 11.53
CA GLU A 52 -18.22 21.74 12.36
C GLU A 52 -18.35 23.26 12.40
N THR A 53 -17.24 23.97 12.63
CA THR A 53 -17.20 25.44 12.59
C THR A 53 -17.65 25.99 11.21
N ALA A 54 -17.20 25.36 10.11
CA ALA A 54 -17.60 25.72 8.77
C ALA A 54 -19.10 25.53 8.52
N GLU A 55 -19.68 24.44 9.03
CA GLU A 55 -21.11 24.15 8.95
C GLU A 55 -21.94 25.18 9.71
N GLU A 56 -21.53 25.53 10.94
CA GLU A 56 -22.18 26.59 11.74
C GLU A 56 -22.09 27.97 11.07
N ALA A 57 -20.99 28.23 10.36
CA ALA A 57 -20.81 29.46 9.58
C ALA A 57 -21.58 29.47 8.25
N GLY A 58 -22.27 28.38 7.88
CA GLY A 58 -23.01 28.24 6.63
C GLY A 58 -22.11 28.21 5.41
N GLU A 59 -20.89 27.69 5.51
CA GLU A 59 -20.00 27.49 4.39
C GLU A 59 -20.54 26.39 3.45
N ASN A 60 -19.87 26.15 2.32
CA ASN A 60 -20.36 25.25 1.26
C ASN A 60 -20.51 23.80 1.75
N GLU A 61 -21.76 23.30 1.80
CA GLU A 61 -22.12 21.97 2.32
C GLU A 61 -21.42 20.83 1.56
N LYS A 62 -21.34 20.90 0.22
CA LYS A 62 -20.66 19.89 -0.62
C LYS A 62 -19.18 19.78 -0.29
N LEU A 63 -18.50 20.92 -0.08
CA LEU A 63 -17.08 20.95 0.30
C LEU A 63 -16.86 20.42 1.72
N ILE A 64 -17.74 20.76 2.66
CA ILE A 64 -17.71 20.25 4.04
C ILE A 64 -17.88 18.74 4.05
N ALA A 65 -18.91 18.24 3.36
CA ALA A 65 -19.19 16.81 3.30
C ALA A 65 -18.04 16.02 2.65
N ARG A 66 -17.50 16.50 1.52
CA ARG A 66 -16.33 15.93 0.88
C ARG A 66 -15.12 15.91 1.84
N GLY A 67 -14.85 17.01 2.53
CA GLY A 67 -13.73 17.12 3.46
C GLY A 67 -13.84 16.17 4.64
N ARG A 68 -15.03 16.05 5.24
CA ARG A 68 -15.32 15.06 6.30
C ARG A 68 -15.12 13.63 5.81
N GLY A 69 -15.59 13.30 4.59
CA GLY A 69 -15.35 12.00 3.97
C GLY A 69 -13.86 11.68 3.88
N ILE A 70 -13.03 12.64 3.44
CA ILE A 70 -11.57 12.47 3.37
C ILE A 70 -10.96 12.29 4.78
N ALA A 71 -11.39 13.07 5.78
CA ALA A 71 -10.90 12.95 7.14
C ALA A 71 -11.22 11.57 7.73
N TYR A 72 -12.46 11.09 7.60
CA TYR A 72 -12.85 9.76 8.06
C TYR A 72 -12.11 8.63 7.32
N MET A 73 -11.93 8.77 6.01
CA MET A 73 -11.12 7.84 5.23
C MET A 73 -9.67 7.79 5.74
N GLY A 74 -9.07 8.93 6.08
CA GLY A 74 -7.74 9.02 6.67
C GLY A 74 -7.63 8.38 8.06
N MET A 75 -8.73 8.39 8.81
CA MET A 75 -8.87 7.69 10.10
C MET A 75 -9.23 6.21 9.97
N THR A 76 -9.28 5.65 8.74
CA THR A 76 -9.73 4.28 8.44
C THR A 76 -11.18 3.97 8.85
N ARG A 77 -11.98 5.01 9.08
CA ARG A 77 -13.42 4.92 9.40
C ARG A 77 -14.22 4.94 8.09
N TYR A 78 -14.21 3.81 7.41
CA TYR A 78 -14.71 3.73 6.02
C TYR A 78 -16.23 3.84 5.92
N ASP A 79 -16.99 3.42 6.93
CA ASP A 79 -18.45 3.52 6.90
C ASP A 79 -18.90 4.99 7.00
N GLU A 80 -18.27 5.78 7.87
CA GLU A 80 -18.55 7.20 7.96
C GLU A 80 -18.04 7.96 6.73
N ALA A 81 -16.90 7.54 6.17
CA ALA A 81 -16.41 8.13 4.93
C ALA A 81 -17.40 7.91 3.77
N GLU A 82 -17.99 6.70 3.64
CA GLU A 82 -19.05 6.39 2.66
C GLU A 82 -20.24 7.34 2.83
N GLU A 83 -20.77 7.48 4.07
CA GLU A 83 -21.91 8.37 4.35
C GLU A 83 -21.63 9.81 3.92
N TRP A 84 -20.46 10.34 4.27
CA TRP A 84 -20.14 11.73 3.94
C TRP A 84 -19.88 11.96 2.46
N PHE A 85 -19.28 11.02 1.73
CA PHE A 85 -19.15 11.14 0.29
C PHE A 85 -20.49 11.05 -0.43
N LEU A 86 -21.40 10.19 0.00
CA LEU A 86 -22.76 10.13 -0.52
C LEU A 86 -23.51 11.44 -0.25
N LYS A 87 -23.39 11.99 0.98
CA LYS A 87 -23.96 13.30 1.30
C LYS A 87 -23.39 14.41 0.40
N ALA A 88 -22.09 14.36 0.08
CA ALA A 88 -21.50 15.34 -0.84
C ALA A 88 -22.05 15.23 -2.27
N LEU A 89 -22.31 14.01 -2.74
CA LEU A 89 -22.93 13.77 -4.05
C LEU A 89 -24.40 14.20 -4.08
N ASP A 90 -25.14 14.06 -2.98
CA ASP A 90 -26.53 14.52 -2.87
C ASP A 90 -26.67 16.06 -2.98
N CYS A 91 -25.57 16.81 -2.74
CA CYS A 91 -25.53 18.24 -2.95
C CYS A 91 -25.37 18.65 -4.43
N SER A 92 -25.23 17.70 -5.36
CA SER A 92 -25.07 17.99 -6.79
C SER A 92 -26.41 18.28 -7.44
N ASP A 93 -26.42 19.22 -8.39
CA ASP A 93 -27.62 19.64 -9.10
C ASP A 93 -27.96 18.77 -10.33
N GLY A 94 -27.25 17.67 -10.52
CA GLY A 94 -27.38 16.76 -11.66
C GLY A 94 -26.47 17.10 -12.84
N ILE A 95 -25.69 18.17 -12.75
CA ILE A 95 -24.62 18.50 -13.69
C ILE A 95 -23.33 17.92 -13.12
N VAL A 96 -22.66 17.04 -13.86
CA VAL A 96 -21.40 16.43 -13.42
C VAL A 96 -20.28 17.47 -13.50
N GLU A 97 -19.70 17.80 -12.35
CA GLU A 97 -18.55 18.70 -12.22
C GLU A 97 -17.28 17.90 -11.88
N ASP A 98 -16.12 18.55 -12.04
CA ASP A 98 -14.82 17.95 -11.64
C ASP A 98 -14.81 17.46 -10.19
N MET A 99 -15.56 18.14 -9.31
CA MET A 99 -15.69 17.76 -7.90
C MET A 99 -16.50 16.48 -7.74
N ASP A 100 -17.53 16.23 -8.54
CA ASP A 100 -18.30 14.98 -8.49
C ASP A 100 -17.46 13.80 -8.94
N TYR A 101 -16.61 14.02 -9.94
CA TYR A 101 -15.63 13.05 -10.39
C TYR A 101 -14.66 12.68 -9.25
N ASP A 102 -14.09 13.67 -8.58
CA ASP A 102 -13.16 13.49 -7.46
C ASP A 102 -13.83 12.76 -6.26
N ILE A 103 -15.06 13.16 -5.89
CA ILE A 103 -15.82 12.50 -4.81
C ILE A 103 -16.11 11.03 -5.15
N ASN A 104 -16.48 10.73 -6.39
CA ASN A 104 -16.74 9.37 -6.85
C ASN A 104 -15.46 8.51 -6.80
N LEU A 105 -14.30 9.07 -7.12
CA LEU A 105 -13.02 8.34 -6.96
C LEU A 105 -12.72 8.02 -5.50
N TYR A 106 -12.95 8.97 -4.57
CA TYR A 106 -12.79 8.68 -3.14
C TYR A 106 -13.79 7.61 -2.67
N LEU A 107 -15.05 7.71 -3.09
CA LEU A 107 -16.08 6.73 -2.74
C LEU A 107 -15.73 5.32 -3.26
N ALA A 108 -15.24 5.20 -4.50
CA ALA A 108 -14.76 3.94 -5.06
C ALA A 108 -13.56 3.38 -4.29
N ALA A 109 -12.64 4.27 -3.84
CA ALA A 109 -11.52 3.85 -2.98
C ALA A 109 -12.01 3.35 -1.62
N VAL A 110 -13.01 4.02 -1.01
CA VAL A 110 -13.66 3.54 0.22
C VAL A 110 -14.31 2.18 0.00
N TYR A 111 -15.08 1.99 -1.07
CA TYR A 111 -15.67 0.69 -1.41
C TYR A 111 -14.60 -0.40 -1.60
N THR A 112 -13.48 -0.07 -2.20
CA THR A 112 -12.36 -1.01 -2.33
C THR A 112 -11.80 -1.42 -0.96
N LYS A 113 -11.69 -0.46 -0.02
CA LYS A 113 -11.24 -0.74 1.37
C LYS A 113 -12.23 -1.55 2.18
N GLN A 114 -13.53 -1.39 1.90
CA GLN A 114 -14.61 -2.19 2.49
C GLN A 114 -14.84 -3.52 1.75
N GLU A 115 -14.00 -3.86 0.75
CA GLU A 115 -14.14 -5.04 -0.11
C GLU A 115 -15.46 -5.08 -0.91
N LYS A 116 -16.15 -3.95 -1.04
CA LYS A 116 -17.37 -3.77 -1.86
C LYS A 116 -17.00 -3.55 -3.34
N TYR A 117 -16.23 -4.48 -3.91
CA TYR A 117 -15.61 -4.31 -5.24
C TYR A 117 -16.62 -4.11 -6.37
N ALA A 118 -17.83 -4.69 -6.27
CA ALA A 118 -18.88 -4.47 -7.27
C ALA A 118 -19.35 -3.02 -7.32
N LYS A 119 -19.51 -2.37 -6.15
CA LYS A 119 -19.86 -0.95 -6.10
C LYS A 119 -18.72 -0.06 -6.63
N ALA A 120 -17.47 -0.42 -6.35
CA ALA A 120 -16.32 0.29 -6.91
C ALA A 120 -16.29 0.17 -8.44
N GLU A 121 -16.52 -1.02 -9.00
CA GLU A 121 -16.60 -1.25 -10.46
C GLU A 121 -17.70 -0.40 -11.10
N GLU A 122 -18.91 -0.34 -10.50
CA GLU A 122 -20.01 0.50 -11.01
C GLU A 122 -19.62 1.98 -11.12
N ILE A 123 -18.91 2.51 -10.13
CA ILE A 123 -18.41 3.89 -10.19
C ILE A 123 -17.37 4.04 -11.30
N TYR A 124 -16.41 3.13 -11.41
CA TYR A 124 -15.39 3.20 -12.47
C TYR A 124 -16.01 3.06 -13.85
N ASP A 125 -17.03 2.24 -14.03
CA ASP A 125 -17.78 2.13 -15.29
C ASP A 125 -18.47 3.43 -15.64
N ALA A 126 -19.11 4.09 -14.66
CA ALA A 126 -19.77 5.40 -14.88
C ALA A 126 -18.76 6.49 -15.26
N ILE A 127 -17.60 6.52 -14.58
CA ILE A 127 -16.53 7.47 -14.91
C ILE A 127 -16.00 7.22 -16.32
N LEU A 128 -15.72 5.97 -16.69
CA LEU A 128 -15.18 5.62 -18.00
C LEU A 128 -16.20 5.76 -19.14
N ALA A 129 -17.51 5.81 -18.83
CA ALA A 129 -18.53 6.17 -19.81
C ALA A 129 -18.45 7.66 -20.21
N LEU A 130 -18.02 8.53 -19.28
CA LEU A 130 -17.82 9.96 -19.54
C LEU A 130 -16.40 10.25 -20.06
N GLU A 131 -15.40 9.62 -19.47
CA GLU A 131 -13.97 9.82 -19.73
C GLU A 131 -13.28 8.50 -20.14
N PRO A 132 -13.51 8.00 -21.38
CA PRO A 132 -13.04 6.65 -21.79
C PRO A 132 -11.52 6.50 -21.85
N LYS A 133 -10.78 7.60 -21.74
CA LYS A 133 -9.30 7.63 -21.87
C LYS A 133 -8.57 7.68 -20.52
N GLU A 134 -9.29 7.66 -19.41
CA GLU A 134 -8.71 7.70 -18.06
C GLU A 134 -8.07 6.34 -17.70
N ASP A 135 -6.77 6.18 -18.00
CA ASP A 135 -6.07 4.92 -17.78
C ASP A 135 -5.89 4.59 -16.30
N SER A 136 -5.80 5.60 -15.43
CA SER A 136 -5.78 5.40 -13.98
C SER A 136 -7.07 4.72 -13.49
N VAL A 137 -8.21 5.10 -14.03
CA VAL A 137 -9.52 4.51 -13.69
C VAL A 137 -9.66 3.11 -14.28
N LYS A 138 -9.15 2.87 -15.51
CA LYS A 138 -9.10 1.49 -16.06
C LYS A 138 -8.27 0.57 -15.18
N PHE A 139 -7.09 1.04 -14.74
CA PHE A 139 -6.25 0.28 -13.82
C PHE A 139 -6.99 -0.09 -12.54
N LEU A 140 -7.63 0.88 -11.88
CA LEU A 140 -8.41 0.66 -10.65
C LEU A 140 -9.59 -0.28 -10.88
N ARG A 141 -10.31 -0.15 -12.03
CA ARG A 141 -11.39 -1.07 -12.42
C ARG A 141 -10.86 -2.47 -12.65
N GLY A 142 -9.73 -2.62 -13.32
CA GLY A 142 -9.06 -3.91 -13.52
C GLY A 142 -8.72 -4.59 -12.19
N ILE A 143 -8.20 -3.84 -11.20
CA ILE A 143 -7.96 -4.37 -9.84
C ILE A 143 -9.28 -4.85 -9.20
N ALA A 144 -10.34 -4.03 -9.25
CA ALA A 144 -11.65 -4.43 -8.70
C ALA A 144 -12.21 -5.68 -9.40
N ARG A 145 -12.07 -5.79 -10.72
CA ARG A 145 -12.47 -6.95 -11.53
C ARG A 145 -11.71 -8.22 -11.17
N LEU A 146 -10.39 -8.13 -10.90
CA LEU A 146 -9.62 -9.27 -10.39
C LEU A 146 -10.19 -9.78 -9.06
N LYS A 147 -10.56 -8.88 -8.15
CA LYS A 147 -11.19 -9.24 -6.87
C LYS A 147 -12.59 -9.85 -7.03
N LEU A 148 -13.28 -9.55 -8.13
CA LEU A 148 -14.57 -10.10 -8.50
C LEU A 148 -14.45 -11.39 -9.35
N ASN A 149 -13.24 -11.91 -9.55
CA ASN A 149 -12.94 -13.05 -10.43
C ASN A 149 -13.37 -12.85 -11.90
N LYS A 150 -13.38 -11.58 -12.36
CA LYS A 150 -13.65 -11.18 -13.75
C LYS A 150 -12.33 -11.01 -14.50
N TYR A 151 -11.60 -12.12 -14.68
CA TYR A 151 -10.22 -12.08 -15.18
C TYR A 151 -10.11 -11.48 -16.59
N GLU A 152 -10.95 -11.91 -17.54
CA GLU A 152 -10.85 -11.46 -18.93
C GLU A 152 -11.13 -9.94 -19.06
N GLU A 153 -12.10 -9.44 -18.32
CA GLU A 153 -12.43 -8.00 -18.30
C GLU A 153 -11.32 -7.19 -17.60
N ALA A 154 -10.73 -7.74 -16.54
CA ALA A 154 -9.59 -7.11 -15.88
C ALA A 154 -8.39 -7.06 -16.83
N LYS A 155 -8.10 -8.16 -17.51
CA LYS A 155 -7.02 -8.25 -18.49
C LYS A 155 -7.21 -7.23 -19.62
N ALA A 156 -8.41 -7.08 -20.13
CA ALA A 156 -8.71 -6.11 -21.18
C ALA A 156 -8.46 -4.66 -20.72
N ASP A 157 -8.72 -4.32 -19.46
CA ASP A 157 -8.36 -3.01 -18.89
C ASP A 157 -6.84 -2.85 -18.78
N MET A 158 -6.14 -3.86 -18.25
CA MET A 158 -4.68 -3.83 -18.10
C MET A 158 -3.95 -3.75 -19.44
N ASP A 159 -4.41 -4.47 -20.45
CA ASP A 159 -3.86 -4.42 -21.83
C ASP A 159 -3.92 -2.97 -22.37
N GLN A 160 -5.02 -2.25 -22.15
CA GLN A 160 -5.16 -0.86 -22.60
C GLN A 160 -4.21 0.08 -21.83
N VAL A 161 -4.08 -0.12 -20.50
CA VAL A 161 -3.20 0.69 -19.65
C VAL A 161 -1.73 0.54 -20.09
N ILE A 162 -1.29 -0.71 -20.31
CA ILE A 162 0.09 -1.00 -20.73
C ILE A 162 0.36 -0.52 -22.15
N ALA A 163 -0.59 -0.73 -23.09
CA ALA A 163 -0.45 -0.28 -24.47
C ALA A 163 -0.20 1.22 -24.60
N LYS A 164 -0.78 2.02 -23.72
CA LYS A 164 -0.59 3.48 -23.71
C LYS A 164 0.76 3.89 -23.13
N ASN A 165 1.25 3.19 -22.12
CA ASN A 165 2.54 3.52 -21.49
C ASN A 165 3.36 2.26 -21.18
N PRO A 166 3.91 1.59 -22.22
CA PRO A 166 4.59 0.30 -22.09
C PRO A 166 5.94 0.36 -21.33
N LYS A 167 6.38 1.57 -20.96
CA LYS A 167 7.60 1.81 -20.18
C LYS A 167 7.29 2.27 -18.75
N ASN A 168 6.04 2.23 -18.31
CA ASN A 168 5.71 2.43 -16.90
C ASN A 168 5.92 1.11 -16.14
N TYR A 169 7.19 0.79 -15.91
CA TYR A 169 7.60 -0.48 -15.33
C TYR A 169 7.05 -0.71 -13.92
N GLU A 170 6.87 0.35 -13.12
CA GLU A 170 6.23 0.23 -11.82
C GLU A 170 4.78 -0.24 -11.94
N GLN A 171 4.01 0.33 -12.86
CA GLN A 171 2.64 -0.07 -13.10
C GLN A 171 2.53 -1.50 -13.66
N ILE A 172 3.48 -1.92 -14.51
CA ILE A 172 3.54 -3.30 -15.00
C ILE A 172 3.77 -4.28 -13.84
N ILE A 173 4.66 -3.93 -12.90
CA ILE A 173 4.90 -4.74 -11.70
C ILE A 173 3.67 -4.74 -10.79
N GLU A 174 3.00 -3.60 -10.59
CA GLU A 174 1.75 -3.54 -9.81
C GLU A 174 0.64 -4.41 -10.43
N ILE A 175 0.54 -4.43 -11.76
CA ILE A 175 -0.40 -5.33 -12.47
C ILE A 175 -0.03 -6.80 -12.22
N TYR A 176 1.24 -7.16 -12.33
CA TYR A 176 1.70 -8.51 -12.01
C TYR A 176 1.33 -8.90 -10.58
N GLU A 177 1.66 -8.07 -9.59
CA GLU A 177 1.37 -8.32 -8.17
C GLU A 177 -0.14 -8.52 -7.92
N ALA A 178 -0.98 -7.71 -8.57
CA ALA A 178 -2.43 -7.83 -8.47
C ALA A 178 -2.96 -9.13 -9.10
N MET A 179 -2.43 -9.50 -10.27
CA MET A 179 -2.81 -10.75 -10.94
C MET A 179 -2.34 -11.98 -10.16
N GLU A 180 -1.11 -11.98 -9.63
CA GLU A 180 -0.59 -13.05 -8.79
C GLU A 180 -1.44 -13.22 -7.54
N ALA A 181 -1.79 -12.13 -6.87
CA ALA A 181 -2.67 -12.15 -5.70
C ALA A 181 -4.09 -12.67 -5.99
N ALA A 182 -4.55 -12.53 -7.24
CA ALA A 182 -5.83 -13.08 -7.72
C ALA A 182 -5.70 -14.51 -8.28
N GLY A 183 -4.51 -15.14 -8.20
CA GLY A 183 -4.28 -16.51 -8.69
C GLY A 183 -3.96 -16.61 -10.18
N HIS A 184 -3.74 -15.49 -10.87
CA HIS A 184 -3.46 -15.42 -12.32
C HIS A 184 -1.99 -15.08 -12.60
N LYS A 185 -1.08 -15.72 -11.88
CA LYS A 185 0.38 -15.47 -11.95
C LYS A 185 0.92 -15.49 -13.38
N ASP A 186 0.56 -16.51 -14.16
CA ASP A 186 1.09 -16.67 -15.52
C ASP A 186 0.69 -15.51 -16.44
N GLY A 187 -0.54 -15.00 -16.29
CA GLY A 187 -1.01 -13.81 -17.00
C GLY A 187 -0.19 -12.58 -16.65
N GLY A 188 0.08 -12.37 -15.37
CA GLY A 188 0.92 -11.29 -14.88
C GLY A 188 2.38 -11.40 -15.36
N GLN A 189 2.94 -12.61 -15.36
CA GLN A 189 4.30 -12.85 -15.89
C GLN A 189 4.41 -12.56 -17.39
N GLY A 190 3.33 -12.69 -18.15
CA GLY A 190 3.29 -12.31 -19.55
C GLY A 190 3.67 -10.84 -19.76
N TYR A 191 3.16 -9.93 -18.96
CA TYR A 191 3.49 -8.49 -19.02
C TYR A 191 4.96 -8.20 -18.66
N LEU A 192 5.49 -8.87 -17.61
CA LEU A 192 6.90 -8.74 -17.25
C LEU A 192 7.81 -9.24 -18.37
N THR A 193 7.46 -10.37 -18.98
CA THR A 193 8.20 -10.96 -20.11
C THR A 193 8.23 -10.02 -21.30
N GLU A 194 7.10 -9.47 -21.69
CA GLU A 194 6.98 -8.53 -22.81
C GLU A 194 7.80 -7.25 -22.55
N ALA A 195 7.71 -6.71 -21.34
CA ALA A 195 8.47 -5.52 -20.96
C ALA A 195 9.98 -5.77 -21.01
N LEU A 196 10.48 -6.90 -20.49
CA LEU A 196 11.90 -7.26 -20.55
C LEU A 196 12.35 -7.50 -21.98
N GLN A 197 11.59 -8.24 -22.80
CA GLN A 197 11.97 -8.50 -24.19
C GLN A 197 12.11 -7.23 -25.04
N ASN A 198 11.25 -6.24 -24.79
CA ASN A 198 11.21 -5.04 -25.64
C ASN A 198 12.03 -3.87 -25.09
N TYR A 199 12.29 -3.81 -23.77
CA TYR A 199 12.81 -2.59 -23.14
C TYR A 199 13.87 -2.83 -22.06
N GLU A 200 14.45 -4.04 -21.91
CA GLU A 200 15.41 -4.38 -20.86
C GLU A 200 16.58 -3.38 -20.77
N ASP A 201 17.15 -3.01 -21.92
CA ASP A 201 18.28 -2.06 -21.99
C ASP A 201 17.95 -0.65 -21.50
N GLN A 202 16.66 -0.33 -21.35
CA GLN A 202 16.17 0.97 -20.90
C GLN A 202 15.75 0.98 -19.42
N MET A 203 15.80 -0.17 -18.77
CA MET A 203 15.42 -0.33 -17.37
C MET A 203 16.61 -0.09 -16.44
N SER A 204 16.34 0.44 -15.25
CA SER A 204 17.32 0.44 -14.17
C SER A 204 17.64 -1.00 -13.73
N ASP A 205 18.82 -1.21 -13.18
CA ASP A 205 19.19 -2.52 -12.63
C ASP A 205 18.23 -2.98 -11.52
N TYR A 206 17.70 -2.03 -10.73
CA TYR A 206 16.67 -2.32 -9.73
C TYR A 206 15.37 -2.84 -10.38
N THR A 207 14.88 -2.19 -11.42
CA THR A 207 13.66 -2.61 -12.12
C THR A 207 13.83 -4.00 -12.75
N LYS A 208 14.95 -4.24 -13.45
CA LYS A 208 15.28 -5.56 -14.02
C LYS A 208 15.31 -6.63 -12.94
N GLY A 209 15.99 -6.35 -11.84
CA GLY A 209 16.13 -7.29 -10.74
C GLY A 209 14.80 -7.69 -10.10
N ARG A 210 13.88 -6.74 -9.93
CA ARG A 210 12.52 -7.03 -9.44
C ARG A 210 11.73 -7.89 -10.44
N MET A 211 11.76 -7.55 -11.72
CA MET A 211 11.06 -8.33 -12.75
C MET A 211 11.60 -9.76 -12.81
N TYR A 212 12.91 -9.94 -12.82
CA TYR A 212 13.52 -11.27 -12.79
C TYR A 212 13.19 -12.05 -11.50
N PHE A 213 13.13 -11.37 -10.36
CA PHE A 213 12.69 -11.98 -9.10
C PHE A 213 11.28 -12.54 -9.22
N TYR A 214 10.31 -11.74 -9.70
CA TYR A 214 8.93 -12.17 -9.87
C TYR A 214 8.74 -13.26 -10.93
N MET A 215 9.64 -13.33 -11.91
CA MET A 215 9.66 -14.41 -12.90
C MET A 215 10.32 -15.70 -12.38
N GLY A 216 10.95 -15.66 -11.18
CA GLY A 216 11.73 -16.78 -10.64
C GLY A 216 13.10 -16.97 -11.31
N GLU A 217 13.53 -16.00 -12.13
CA GLU A 217 14.85 -16.01 -12.78
C GLU A 217 15.94 -15.48 -11.82
N TYR A 218 16.11 -16.14 -10.69
CA TYR A 218 16.90 -15.64 -9.57
C TYR A 218 18.35 -15.35 -9.90
N GLN A 219 18.98 -16.10 -10.80
CA GLN A 219 20.37 -15.83 -11.22
C GLN A 219 20.51 -14.47 -11.91
N LYS A 220 19.55 -14.09 -12.75
CA LYS A 220 19.52 -12.76 -13.37
C LYS A 220 19.17 -11.69 -12.34
N ALA A 221 18.23 -12.00 -11.44
CA ALA A 221 17.86 -11.10 -10.34
C ALA A 221 19.07 -10.77 -9.46
N TYR A 222 19.92 -11.75 -9.11
CA TYR A 222 21.14 -11.50 -8.32
C TYR A 222 22.05 -10.49 -8.96
N VAL A 223 22.35 -10.66 -10.26
CA VAL A 223 23.27 -9.76 -10.98
C VAL A 223 22.71 -8.34 -11.02
N ALA A 224 21.45 -8.20 -11.40
CA ALA A 224 20.82 -6.89 -11.51
C ALA A 224 20.67 -6.19 -10.13
N LEU A 225 20.22 -6.90 -9.11
CA LEU A 225 20.02 -6.33 -7.77
C LEU A 225 21.36 -6.03 -7.07
N ASP A 226 22.42 -6.83 -7.30
CA ASP A 226 23.75 -6.53 -6.78
C ASP A 226 24.33 -5.25 -7.38
N ASN A 227 24.09 -5.00 -8.66
CA ASN A 227 24.41 -3.73 -9.28
C ASN A 227 23.59 -2.57 -8.73
N ALA A 228 22.28 -2.78 -8.54
CA ALA A 228 21.36 -1.77 -8.02
C ALA A 228 21.72 -1.28 -6.60
N LYS A 229 22.35 -2.11 -5.78
CA LYS A 229 22.85 -1.70 -4.45
C LYS A 229 23.84 -0.54 -4.50
N LYS A 230 24.57 -0.38 -5.60
CA LYS A 230 25.56 0.71 -5.79
C LYS A 230 24.91 2.08 -5.91
N GLU A 231 23.65 2.11 -6.35
CA GLU A 231 22.84 3.33 -6.46
C GLU A 231 22.23 3.76 -5.13
N GLY A 232 22.35 2.93 -4.10
CA GLY A 232 21.73 3.10 -2.78
C GLY A 232 20.25 2.76 -2.78
N GLY A 233 19.73 2.45 -1.62
CA GLY A 233 18.31 2.17 -1.41
C GLY A 233 18.06 0.79 -0.83
N VAL A 234 17.24 0.76 0.19
CA VAL A 234 16.92 -0.45 0.94
C VAL A 234 16.24 -1.51 0.09
N GLU A 235 15.47 -1.09 -0.91
CA GLU A 235 14.68 -1.97 -1.76
C GLU A 235 15.55 -2.99 -2.53
N ALA A 236 16.71 -2.56 -3.05
CA ALA A 236 17.62 -3.47 -3.76
C ALA A 236 18.17 -4.57 -2.85
N TYR A 237 18.49 -4.22 -1.61
CA TYR A 237 18.94 -5.22 -0.62
C TYR A 237 17.81 -6.16 -0.19
N LEU A 238 16.58 -5.65 -0.02
CA LEU A 238 15.42 -6.46 0.30
C LEU A 238 15.15 -7.51 -0.79
N TYR A 239 15.03 -7.08 -2.05
CA TYR A 239 14.78 -8.02 -3.15
C TYR A 239 15.93 -9.00 -3.37
N LEU A 240 17.19 -8.56 -3.21
CA LEU A 240 18.34 -9.45 -3.32
C LEU A 240 18.34 -10.52 -2.24
N GLY A 241 18.10 -10.13 -0.98
CA GLY A 241 17.98 -11.08 0.13
C GLY A 241 16.81 -12.04 -0.08
N MET A 242 15.64 -11.54 -0.47
CA MET A 242 14.46 -12.36 -0.77
C MET A 242 14.72 -13.34 -1.94
N ALA A 243 15.49 -12.94 -2.94
CA ALA A 243 15.87 -13.83 -4.04
C ALA A 243 16.77 -14.99 -3.56
N TYR A 244 17.72 -14.73 -2.67
CA TYR A 244 18.50 -15.80 -2.02
C TYR A 244 17.64 -16.67 -1.12
N GLU A 245 16.69 -16.10 -0.37
CA GLU A 245 15.75 -16.89 0.43
C GLU A 245 14.89 -17.84 -0.44
N ALA A 246 14.44 -17.36 -1.61
CA ALA A 246 13.63 -18.13 -2.54
C ALA A 246 14.38 -19.36 -3.11
N THR A 247 15.71 -19.31 -3.17
CA THR A 247 16.56 -20.46 -3.55
C THR A 247 17.08 -21.29 -2.37
N GLY A 248 16.70 -20.91 -1.14
CA GLY A 248 17.14 -21.59 0.08
C GLY A 248 18.52 -21.17 0.58
N ASP A 249 19.15 -20.17 -0.06
CA ASP A 249 20.48 -19.67 0.31
C ASP A 249 20.40 -18.67 1.47
N TYR A 250 19.82 -19.09 2.58
CA TYR A 250 19.56 -18.23 3.76
C TYR A 250 20.82 -17.57 4.32
N ASN A 251 22.00 -18.19 4.20
CA ASN A 251 23.25 -17.57 4.66
C ASN A 251 23.63 -16.36 3.81
N TYR A 252 23.45 -16.43 2.48
CA TYR A 252 23.67 -15.28 1.61
C TYR A 252 22.63 -14.20 1.85
N ALA A 253 21.35 -14.57 2.04
CA ALA A 253 20.29 -13.62 2.38
C ALA A 253 20.64 -12.84 3.65
N SER A 254 20.99 -13.53 4.76
CA SER A 254 21.43 -12.90 6.00
C SER A 254 22.63 -11.97 5.81
N SER A 255 23.60 -12.38 4.98
CA SER A 255 24.77 -11.55 4.67
C SER A 255 24.39 -10.27 3.93
N VAL A 256 23.44 -10.34 3.01
CA VAL A 256 22.92 -9.17 2.27
C VAL A 256 22.26 -8.19 3.23
N TYR A 257 21.35 -8.65 4.11
CA TYR A 257 20.67 -7.81 5.08
C TYR A 257 21.65 -7.17 6.07
N ASN A 258 22.59 -7.95 6.63
CA ASN A 258 23.64 -7.43 7.51
C ASN A 258 24.56 -6.42 6.80
N SER A 259 24.84 -6.62 5.51
CA SER A 259 25.62 -5.65 4.71
C SER A 259 24.92 -4.31 4.60
N TYR A 260 23.58 -4.30 4.45
CA TYR A 260 22.81 -3.06 4.50
C TYR A 260 22.95 -2.36 5.85
N LEU A 261 22.64 -3.08 6.94
CA LEU A 261 22.70 -2.53 8.29
C LEU A 261 24.07 -1.95 8.65
N ALA A 262 25.15 -2.58 8.16
CA ALA A 262 26.51 -2.12 8.41
C ALA A 262 26.92 -0.87 7.62
N LYS A 263 26.31 -0.62 6.44
CA LYS A 263 26.70 0.45 5.51
C LYS A 263 25.76 1.64 5.52
N GLU A 264 24.46 1.36 5.53
CA GLU A 264 23.41 2.33 5.31
C GLU A 264 22.69 2.72 6.61
N GLY A 265 22.80 1.88 7.65
CA GLY A 265 22.19 2.09 8.95
C GLY A 265 20.92 1.26 9.19
N ASP A 266 20.21 1.60 10.26
CA ASP A 266 19.07 0.83 10.74
C ASP A 266 17.83 1.05 9.86
N ASP A 267 17.17 -0.05 9.45
CA ASP A 267 15.88 -0.05 8.77
C ASP A 267 15.01 -1.20 9.30
N ALA A 268 13.80 -0.89 9.75
CA ALA A 268 12.89 -1.86 10.35
C ALA A 268 12.49 -2.99 9.39
N ARG A 269 12.43 -2.72 8.09
CA ARG A 269 12.11 -3.73 7.06
C ARG A 269 13.24 -4.74 6.91
N ILE A 270 14.49 -4.26 6.95
CA ILE A 270 15.68 -5.14 6.91
C ILE A 270 15.75 -5.99 8.16
N TYR A 271 15.55 -5.41 9.35
CA TYR A 271 15.52 -6.19 10.59
C TYR A 271 14.41 -7.24 10.59
N ASN A 272 13.23 -6.91 10.07
CA ASN A 272 12.13 -7.86 9.94
C ASN A 272 12.50 -9.02 9.00
N GLN A 273 13.06 -8.74 7.81
CA GLN A 273 13.47 -9.79 6.87
C GLN A 273 14.64 -10.61 7.38
N LEU A 274 15.64 -9.98 8.02
CA LEU A 274 16.74 -10.69 8.68
C LEU A 274 16.19 -11.66 9.73
N GLY A 275 15.30 -11.19 10.60
CA GLY A 275 14.69 -12.05 11.61
C GLY A 275 13.92 -13.22 11.00
N LEU A 276 13.09 -12.99 9.96
CA LEU A 276 12.39 -14.07 9.26
C LEU A 276 13.34 -15.05 8.58
N CYS A 277 14.43 -14.57 7.99
CA CYS A 277 15.48 -15.41 7.41
C CYS A 277 16.16 -16.28 8.48
N GLU A 278 16.50 -15.70 9.63
CA GLU A 278 17.11 -16.45 10.76
C GLU A 278 16.13 -17.48 11.37
N MET A 279 14.82 -17.16 11.41
CA MET A 279 13.78 -18.15 11.78
C MET A 279 13.81 -19.38 10.86
N LYS A 280 13.95 -19.17 9.55
CA LYS A 280 14.04 -20.27 8.56
C LYS A 280 15.32 -21.11 8.72
N LYS A 281 16.40 -20.52 9.23
CA LYS A 281 17.63 -21.21 9.55
C LYS A 281 17.55 -21.98 10.88
N GLY A 282 16.52 -21.74 11.70
CA GLY A 282 16.41 -22.26 13.07
C GLY A 282 17.24 -21.49 14.10
N GLU A 283 17.79 -20.33 13.72
CA GLU A 283 18.60 -19.45 14.59
C GLU A 283 17.70 -18.48 15.37
N TYR A 284 16.79 -19.03 16.19
CA TYR A 284 15.70 -18.30 16.82
C TYR A 284 16.15 -17.16 17.74
N THR A 285 17.30 -17.33 18.44
CA THR A 285 17.88 -16.27 19.28
C THR A 285 18.34 -15.08 18.41
N THR A 286 18.96 -15.36 17.27
CA THR A 286 19.40 -14.32 16.32
C THR A 286 18.20 -13.62 15.70
N ALA A 287 17.17 -14.38 15.35
CA ALA A 287 15.90 -13.83 14.85
C ALA A 287 15.24 -12.89 15.87
N LEU A 288 15.16 -13.31 17.13
CA LEU A 288 14.61 -12.50 18.22
C LEU A 288 15.36 -11.17 18.37
N ASN A 289 16.70 -11.22 18.35
CA ASN A 289 17.52 -10.00 18.42
C ASN A 289 17.27 -9.05 17.24
N ALA A 290 17.07 -9.59 16.03
CA ALA A 290 16.75 -8.79 14.85
C ALA A 290 15.39 -8.10 15.01
N PHE A 291 14.32 -8.84 15.39
CA PHE A 291 13.00 -8.27 15.62
C PHE A 291 13.03 -7.18 16.69
N GLN A 292 13.69 -7.42 17.81
CA GLN A 292 13.84 -6.44 18.89
C GLN A 292 14.63 -5.19 18.47
N SER A 293 15.61 -5.34 17.57
CA SER A 293 16.32 -4.19 17.00
C SER A 293 15.40 -3.34 16.13
N GLY A 294 14.61 -3.98 15.28
CA GLY A 294 13.61 -3.29 14.46
C GLY A 294 12.54 -2.57 15.28
N LEU A 295 12.12 -3.14 16.41
CA LEU A 295 11.14 -2.54 17.32
C LEU A 295 11.63 -1.25 18.00
N LYS A 296 12.95 -1.06 18.13
CA LYS A 296 13.54 0.16 18.71
C LYS A 296 13.55 1.36 17.78
N ILE A 297 13.28 1.15 16.49
CA ILE A 297 13.27 2.22 15.49
C ILE A 297 11.98 3.03 15.64
N GLU A 298 12.10 4.31 15.97
CA GLU A 298 10.98 5.22 16.11
C GLU A 298 10.26 5.43 14.77
N GLY A 299 8.93 5.47 14.81
CA GLY A 299 8.12 5.76 13.62
C GLY A 299 8.18 4.66 12.54
N ASN A 300 8.67 3.45 12.86
CA ASN A 300 8.71 2.38 11.87
C ASN A 300 7.31 1.90 11.48
N THR A 301 7.15 1.55 10.20
CA THR A 301 5.89 1.05 9.64
C THR A 301 5.70 -0.46 9.80
N MET A 302 6.70 -1.17 10.40
CA MET A 302 6.71 -2.63 10.57
C MET A 302 6.32 -3.05 12.00
N MET A 303 5.87 -2.11 12.85
CA MET A 303 5.63 -2.33 14.27
C MET A 303 4.76 -3.57 14.53
N GLN A 304 3.64 -3.72 13.82
CA GLN A 304 2.73 -4.85 13.97
C GLN A 304 3.41 -6.18 13.61
N SER A 305 4.06 -6.24 12.46
CA SER A 305 4.76 -7.45 12.00
C SER A 305 5.90 -7.84 12.94
N LEU A 306 6.70 -6.85 13.37
CA LEU A 306 7.83 -7.10 14.27
C LEU A 306 7.37 -7.62 15.64
N LEU A 307 6.32 -7.05 16.23
CA LEU A 307 5.74 -7.53 17.48
C LEU A 307 5.23 -8.97 17.36
N TYR A 308 4.53 -9.28 16.27
CA TYR A 308 4.02 -10.63 16.06
C TYR A 308 5.16 -11.64 15.85
N ASN A 309 6.19 -11.27 15.08
CA ASN A 309 7.35 -12.11 14.82
C ASN A 309 8.24 -12.32 16.07
N GLU A 310 8.32 -11.30 16.96
CA GLU A 310 8.96 -11.44 18.28
C GLU A 310 8.27 -12.52 19.12
N ILE A 311 6.93 -12.52 19.14
CA ILE A 311 6.13 -13.55 19.85
C ILE A 311 6.44 -14.94 19.27
N ALA A 312 6.39 -15.08 17.94
CA ALA A 312 6.70 -16.34 17.28
C ALA A 312 8.13 -16.83 17.60
N ALA A 313 9.11 -15.93 17.67
CA ALA A 313 10.47 -16.30 18.04
C ALA A 313 10.57 -16.85 19.47
N TYR A 314 9.85 -16.28 20.45
CA TYR A 314 9.77 -16.82 21.79
C TYR A 314 9.10 -18.20 21.84
N GLU A 315 8.05 -18.42 21.04
CA GLU A 315 7.41 -19.74 20.93
C GLU A 315 8.38 -20.80 20.41
N TYR A 316 9.16 -20.50 19.37
CA TYR A 316 10.17 -21.41 18.83
C TYR A 316 11.34 -21.64 19.81
N LEU A 317 11.63 -20.68 20.69
CA LEU A 317 12.58 -20.85 21.79
C LEU A 317 12.01 -21.68 22.97
N GLY A 318 10.70 -21.96 22.97
CA GLY A 318 10.00 -22.65 24.04
C GLY A 318 9.65 -21.76 25.24
N ASP A 319 9.86 -20.45 25.14
CA ASP A 319 9.50 -19.48 26.20
C ASP A 319 8.05 -19.02 26.03
N PHE A 320 7.13 -19.95 26.27
CA PHE A 320 5.69 -19.72 26.14
C PHE A 320 5.16 -18.69 27.13
N GLU A 321 5.78 -18.55 28.31
CA GLU A 321 5.37 -17.54 29.28
C GLU A 321 5.61 -16.12 28.74
N GLN A 322 6.78 -15.88 28.17
CA GLN A 322 7.08 -14.57 27.57
C GLN A 322 6.23 -14.34 26.32
N ALA A 323 6.04 -15.34 25.48
CA ALA A 323 5.15 -15.26 24.31
C ALA A 323 3.74 -14.86 24.70
N LYS A 324 3.16 -15.47 25.76
CA LYS A 324 1.84 -15.15 26.29
C LYS A 324 1.73 -13.69 26.77
N VAL A 325 2.73 -13.20 27.50
CA VAL A 325 2.76 -11.81 27.99
C VAL A 325 2.77 -10.84 26.82
N LEU A 326 3.58 -11.10 25.80
CA LEU A 326 3.67 -10.25 24.61
C LEU A 326 2.41 -10.34 23.75
N MET A 327 1.80 -11.52 23.60
CA MET A 327 0.53 -11.70 22.88
C MET A 327 -0.62 -10.89 23.52
N ASN A 328 -0.71 -10.87 24.83
CA ASN A 328 -1.72 -10.05 25.51
C ASN A 328 -1.52 -8.55 25.25
N LYS A 329 -0.27 -8.08 25.25
CA LYS A 329 0.06 -6.70 24.88
C LYS A 329 -0.24 -6.40 23.41
N TYR A 330 0.06 -7.35 22.53
CA TYR A 330 -0.23 -7.25 21.09
C TYR A 330 -1.74 -7.08 20.86
N LEU A 331 -2.56 -7.98 21.41
CA LEU A 331 -4.01 -7.95 21.27
C LEU A 331 -4.67 -6.72 21.91
N SER A 332 -4.08 -6.13 22.95
CA SER A 332 -4.57 -4.86 23.49
C SER A 332 -4.38 -3.69 22.50
N LYS A 333 -3.42 -3.78 21.58
CA LYS A 333 -3.14 -2.79 20.53
C LYS A 333 -3.81 -3.12 19.20
N TYR A 334 -3.95 -4.40 18.89
CA TYR A 334 -4.51 -4.93 17.64
C TYR A 334 -5.61 -5.97 17.95
N PRO A 335 -6.76 -5.54 18.53
CA PRO A 335 -7.78 -6.46 19.02
C PRO A 335 -8.46 -7.27 17.91
N ASP A 336 -8.49 -6.76 16.68
CA ASP A 336 -9.18 -7.37 15.54
C ASP A 336 -8.29 -8.32 14.72
N ASP A 337 -7.05 -8.60 15.17
CA ASP A 337 -6.18 -9.56 14.51
C ASP A 337 -6.60 -11.01 14.82
N GLU A 338 -7.44 -11.57 13.95
CA GLU A 338 -7.97 -12.94 14.11
C GLU A 338 -6.87 -14.00 14.20
N LYS A 339 -5.73 -13.81 13.53
CA LYS A 339 -4.61 -14.75 13.59
C LYS A 339 -3.99 -14.74 14.98
N ALA A 340 -3.77 -13.55 15.52
CA ALA A 340 -3.25 -13.38 16.89
C ALA A 340 -4.24 -13.88 17.95
N GLN A 341 -5.56 -13.69 17.75
CA GLN A 341 -6.58 -14.24 18.65
C GLN A 341 -6.52 -15.78 18.70
N ARG A 342 -6.38 -16.44 17.56
CA ARG A 342 -6.23 -17.91 17.48
C ARG A 342 -4.94 -18.37 18.17
N GLU A 343 -3.83 -17.67 17.94
CA GLU A 343 -2.53 -17.98 18.57
C GLU A 343 -2.57 -17.77 20.09
N ALA A 344 -3.25 -16.72 20.59
CA ALA A 344 -3.48 -16.51 22.01
C ALA A 344 -4.25 -17.69 22.64
N GLY A 345 -5.23 -18.24 21.94
CA GLY A 345 -5.93 -19.46 22.34
C GLY A 345 -4.97 -20.63 22.54
N PHE A 346 -4.05 -20.86 21.61
CA PHE A 346 -3.01 -21.88 21.72
C PHE A 346 -2.09 -21.60 22.93
N LEU A 347 -1.56 -20.39 23.06
CA LEU A 347 -0.66 -20.01 24.16
C LEU A 347 -1.32 -20.14 25.53
N SER A 348 -2.65 -19.97 25.63
CA SER A 348 -3.36 -20.12 26.91
C SER A 348 -3.30 -21.54 27.48
N THR A 349 -3.00 -22.53 26.67
CA THR A 349 -2.92 -23.96 27.03
C THR A 349 -1.50 -24.44 27.38
N ARG A 350 -0.51 -23.57 27.31
CA ARG A 350 0.92 -23.87 27.54
C ARG A 350 1.44 -23.37 28.86
#